data_5ea8df7117dd7de71533ebec9bffa36a
#
_entry.id   5ea8df7117dd7de71533ebec9bffa36a
#
_cell.length_a   1.000
_cell.length_b   1.000
_cell.length_c   1.000
_cell.angle_alpha   90.00
_cell.angle_beta   90.00
_cell.angle_gamma   90.00
#
_symmetry.space_group_name_H-M   'P 1'
#
loop_
_entity.id
_entity.type
_entity.pdbx_description
1 polymer ?
#
loop_
_entity_poly.entity_id
_entity_poly.type
_entity_poly.pdbx_seq_one_letter_code
_entity_poly.pdbx_strand_id
1 'polypeptide(L)'
;MNATWDIFCSVVDNYGDIGVTWRLARQLVAEHGLAVRLWVDDLNAFTPMCPGADAGAAQQWQQGVDVRHWPAAWQPVAPADVVIGAFACQLPAAYVEAMRARATPPLWLNLEYLSAEDWVEGCHGLPSPQPNGLRKVFFFPGFTEKTGGLLREGSLLARRDAFQQSAEARQAFLQGLGVEPEQGALLVSLFAYENPQLASWLDALATGAQPCHLLVPQGRIVAGLSQWLGEAPLPVGSVRKRRALTVQVLPFVSQDDFDRLLWSCDFNAVRGEDSFVRAQWAGQPMLWHIYVQDENAHWEKLDAFLAHYRRGLSDEADAALLGLWRAWNMDFDMGQAWQAARQHWPELQQHARLWAVRQAAQPDLATALVHFYRNSL
;
A
#
# COMPACT_ATOMS: atom_id res chain seq x y z
N MET A 1 20.85 23.65 11.13
CA MET A 1 20.27 23.35 9.80
C MET A 1 19.52 22.02 9.94
N ASN A 2 18.33 21.91 9.37
CA ASN A 2 17.63 20.62 9.37
C ASN A 2 18.39 19.65 8.47
N ALA A 3 18.46 18.37 8.89
CA ALA A 3 19.10 17.34 8.10
C ALA A 3 18.43 17.19 6.72
N THR A 4 19.23 16.92 5.71
CA THR A 4 18.79 16.69 4.34
C THR A 4 18.64 15.18 4.08
N TRP A 5 17.60 14.80 3.35
CA TRP A 5 17.28 13.39 3.06
C TRP A 5 17.11 13.18 1.56
N ASP A 6 17.76 12.16 1.03
CA ASP A 6 17.54 11.68 -0.35
C ASP A 6 16.85 10.33 -0.31
N ILE A 7 15.74 10.19 -1.02
CA ILE A 7 15.05 8.94 -1.23
C ILE A 7 15.15 8.59 -2.71
N PHE A 8 15.71 7.43 -3.02
CA PHE A 8 15.81 6.90 -4.38
C PHE A 8 14.76 5.82 -4.57
N CYS A 9 13.92 5.98 -5.58
CA CYS A 9 12.88 5.03 -5.98
C CYS A 9 13.06 4.65 -7.43
N SER A 10 13.37 3.38 -7.69
CA SER A 10 13.24 2.77 -9.00
C SER A 10 11.89 2.08 -9.09
N VAL A 11 11.09 2.43 -10.07
CA VAL A 11 9.71 1.93 -10.19
C VAL A 11 9.73 0.56 -10.87
N VAL A 12 9.40 -0.50 -10.11
CA VAL A 12 9.32 -1.88 -10.60
C VAL A 12 7.86 -2.35 -10.64
N ASP A 13 7.11 -2.18 -9.55
CA ASP A 13 5.67 -2.50 -9.47
C ASP A 13 4.82 -1.23 -9.69
N ASN A 14 4.82 -0.69 -10.91
CA ASN A 14 4.00 0.44 -11.35
C ASN A 14 3.79 1.52 -10.26
N TYR A 15 2.76 1.34 -9.40
CA TYR A 15 2.36 2.30 -8.39
C TYR A 15 2.79 1.92 -6.98
N GLY A 16 3.26 0.69 -6.75
CA GLY A 16 3.60 0.19 -5.41
C GLY A 16 4.79 0.94 -4.81
N ASP A 17 5.92 0.89 -5.49
CA ASP A 17 7.19 1.44 -5.00
C ASP A 17 7.11 2.97 -4.84
N ILE A 18 6.63 3.65 -5.88
CA ILE A 18 6.47 5.10 -5.83
C ILE A 18 5.38 5.54 -4.86
N GLY A 19 4.33 4.73 -4.65
CA GLY A 19 3.28 5.00 -3.68
C GLY A 19 3.79 5.08 -2.26
N VAL A 20 4.59 4.10 -1.84
CA VAL A 20 5.22 4.07 -0.51
C VAL A 20 6.22 5.22 -0.35
N THR A 21 7.12 5.39 -1.31
CA THR A 21 8.18 6.42 -1.21
C THR A 21 7.64 7.84 -1.26
N TRP A 22 6.58 8.08 -2.03
CA TRP A 22 5.90 9.37 -2.07
C TRP A 22 5.21 9.71 -0.74
N ARG A 23 4.46 8.77 -0.15
CA ARG A 23 3.86 8.97 1.17
C ARG A 23 4.92 9.22 2.23
N LEU A 24 5.99 8.43 2.24
CA LEU A 24 7.10 8.59 3.18
C LEU A 24 7.75 9.97 3.02
N ALA A 25 8.06 10.40 1.81
CA ALA A 25 8.67 11.70 1.56
C ALA A 25 7.80 12.85 2.06
N ARG A 26 6.48 12.81 1.77
CA ARG A 26 5.52 13.79 2.27
C ARG A 26 5.45 13.83 3.80
N GLN A 27 5.40 12.67 4.43
CA GLN A 27 5.32 12.57 5.88
C GLN A 27 6.59 13.11 6.55
N LEU A 28 7.77 12.78 6.06
CA LEU A 28 9.04 13.32 6.56
C LEU A 28 9.11 14.85 6.49
N VAL A 29 8.60 15.44 5.41
CA VAL A 29 8.51 16.89 5.28
C VAL A 29 7.47 17.47 6.26
N ALA A 30 6.26 16.95 6.23
CA ALA A 30 5.12 17.56 6.93
C ALA A 30 5.18 17.39 8.44
N GLU A 31 5.66 16.25 8.94
CA GLU A 31 5.62 15.91 10.37
C GLU A 31 6.97 16.06 11.07
N HIS A 32 8.07 15.94 10.33
CA HIS A 32 9.41 16.04 10.90
C HIS A 32 10.18 17.27 10.45
N GLY A 33 9.62 18.09 9.54
CA GLY A 33 10.23 19.33 9.06
C GLY A 33 11.56 19.14 8.31
N LEU A 34 11.73 17.96 7.68
CA LEU A 34 12.97 17.61 6.99
C LEU A 34 12.97 18.14 5.56
N ALA A 35 14.17 18.43 5.04
CA ALA A 35 14.36 18.73 3.63
C ALA A 35 14.55 17.42 2.86
N VAL A 36 13.56 17.03 2.06
CA VAL A 36 13.54 15.74 1.34
C VAL A 36 13.62 15.96 -0.15
N ARG A 37 14.55 15.24 -0.81
CA ARG A 37 14.58 15.05 -2.27
C ARG A 37 14.14 13.63 -2.59
N LEU A 38 13.15 13.49 -3.44
CA LEU A 38 12.68 12.22 -3.96
C LEU A 38 13.15 12.04 -5.41
N TRP A 39 14.03 11.08 -5.63
CA TRP A 39 14.56 10.72 -6.94
C TRP A 39 13.73 9.57 -7.53
N VAL A 40 13.12 9.79 -8.70
CA VAL A 40 12.23 8.83 -9.36
C VAL A 40 12.71 8.61 -10.80
N ASP A 41 12.87 7.36 -11.20
CA ASP A 41 13.30 7.00 -12.56
C ASP A 41 12.14 7.03 -13.58
N ASP A 42 10.90 6.77 -13.14
CA ASP A 42 9.69 6.87 -13.99
C ASP A 42 8.67 7.86 -13.41
N LEU A 43 8.72 9.11 -13.87
CA LEU A 43 7.76 10.14 -13.49
C LEU A 43 6.36 9.92 -14.07
N ASN A 44 6.18 9.07 -15.10
CA ASN A 44 4.85 8.74 -15.59
C ASN A 44 4.06 7.90 -14.57
N ALA A 45 4.76 7.06 -13.79
CA ALA A 45 4.14 6.33 -12.67
C ALA A 45 3.81 7.25 -11.49
N PHE A 46 4.52 8.38 -11.34
CA PHE A 46 4.31 9.34 -10.26
C PHE A 46 3.11 10.27 -10.50
N THR A 47 2.95 10.77 -11.73
CA THR A 47 1.93 11.80 -12.05
C THR A 47 0.49 11.41 -11.70
N PRO A 48 0.03 10.17 -11.85
CA PRO A 48 -1.33 9.80 -11.44
C PRO A 48 -1.59 9.95 -9.94
N MET A 49 -0.54 9.80 -9.12
CA MET A 49 -0.65 9.88 -7.64
C MET A 49 -0.50 11.31 -7.12
N CYS A 50 0.10 12.18 -7.89
CA CYS A 50 0.32 13.59 -7.54
C CYS A 50 -0.28 14.50 -8.61
N PRO A 51 -1.58 14.84 -8.53
CA PRO A 51 -2.20 15.75 -9.46
C PRO A 51 -1.46 17.10 -9.47
N GLY A 52 -1.07 17.55 -10.65
CA GLY A 52 -0.24 18.75 -10.83
C GLY A 52 1.25 18.50 -10.99
N ALA A 53 1.70 17.23 -10.86
CA ALA A 53 3.06 16.87 -11.23
C ALA A 53 3.22 16.81 -12.76
N ASP A 54 4.41 17.20 -13.22
CA ASP A 54 4.81 17.16 -14.62
C ASP A 54 5.82 16.01 -14.84
N ALA A 55 5.46 15.04 -15.69
CA ALA A 55 6.33 13.92 -16.02
C ALA A 55 7.58 14.34 -16.84
N GLY A 56 7.55 15.51 -17.50
CA GLY A 56 8.65 16.06 -18.28
C GLY A 56 9.62 16.91 -17.46
N ALA A 57 9.27 17.27 -16.23
CA ALA A 57 10.09 18.15 -15.39
C ALA A 57 11.29 17.40 -14.79
N ALA A 58 12.50 17.89 -15.03
CA ALA A 58 13.71 17.34 -14.38
C ALA A 58 13.71 17.55 -12.85
N GLN A 59 13.05 18.62 -12.38
CA GLN A 59 12.88 18.95 -10.96
C GLN A 59 11.56 19.70 -10.77
N GLN A 60 10.85 19.38 -9.70
CA GLN A 60 9.61 20.06 -9.34
C GLN A 60 9.36 19.97 -7.83
N TRP A 61 8.67 20.95 -7.29
CA TRP A 61 8.26 20.98 -5.89
C TRP A 61 6.82 20.53 -5.76
N GLN A 62 6.59 19.44 -5.02
CA GLN A 62 5.27 18.92 -4.76
C GLN A 62 5.09 18.69 -3.26
N GLN A 63 4.11 19.37 -2.65
CA GLN A 63 3.79 19.26 -1.21
C GLN A 63 5.03 19.40 -0.28
N GLY A 64 5.96 20.29 -0.64
CA GLY A 64 7.19 20.53 0.13
C GLY A 64 8.33 19.53 -0.13
N VAL A 65 8.15 18.55 -1.00
CA VAL A 65 9.17 17.61 -1.44
C VAL A 65 9.80 18.09 -2.75
N ASP A 66 11.13 18.08 -2.82
CA ASP A 66 11.90 18.31 -4.05
C ASP A 66 11.93 17.02 -4.88
N VAL A 67 10.95 16.84 -5.78
CA VAL A 67 10.86 15.67 -6.66
C VAL A 67 11.77 15.86 -7.85
N ARG A 68 12.62 14.89 -8.11
CA ARG A 68 13.60 14.92 -9.20
C ARG A 68 13.52 13.69 -10.08
N HIS A 69 13.61 13.91 -11.39
CA HIS A 69 13.82 12.82 -12.30
C HIS A 69 15.21 12.22 -12.09
N TRP A 70 15.27 10.90 -11.95
CA TRP A 70 16.51 10.16 -11.87
C TRP A 70 16.92 9.67 -13.26
N PRO A 71 17.77 10.42 -14.00
CA PRO A 71 18.12 10.08 -15.37
C PRO A 71 19.17 8.99 -15.43
N ALA A 72 19.18 8.22 -16.51
CA ALA A 72 20.23 7.24 -16.78
C ALA A 72 21.63 7.86 -16.84
N ALA A 73 21.75 9.08 -17.38
CA ALA A 73 22.96 9.87 -17.38
C ALA A 73 22.99 10.77 -16.14
N TRP A 74 23.57 10.26 -15.05
CA TRP A 74 23.62 10.96 -13.76
C TRP A 74 24.43 12.23 -13.81
N GLN A 75 23.85 13.31 -13.29
CA GLN A 75 24.54 14.58 -13.09
C GLN A 75 25.05 14.69 -11.65
N PRO A 76 26.28 15.20 -11.41
CA PRO A 76 26.82 15.33 -10.07
C PRO A 76 25.94 16.18 -9.14
N VAL A 77 25.58 15.61 -8.01
CA VAL A 77 24.77 16.24 -6.96
C VAL A 77 25.43 15.97 -5.61
N ALA A 78 25.46 16.96 -4.72
CA ALA A 78 25.92 16.77 -3.35
C ALA A 78 24.97 15.80 -2.60
N PRO A 79 25.49 14.72 -2.00
CA PRO A 79 24.67 13.77 -1.25
C PRO A 79 24.07 14.42 0.00
N ALA A 80 22.87 13.97 0.36
CA ALA A 80 22.19 14.35 1.59
C ALA A 80 22.86 13.73 2.83
N ASP A 81 22.40 14.12 4.02
CA ASP A 81 22.90 13.56 5.29
C ASP A 81 22.37 12.15 5.55
N VAL A 82 21.16 11.86 5.07
CA VAL A 82 20.55 10.53 5.03
C VAL A 82 20.20 10.18 3.59
N VAL A 83 20.55 8.97 3.19
CA VAL A 83 20.29 8.45 1.85
C VAL A 83 19.53 7.14 1.98
N ILE A 84 18.33 7.09 1.45
CA ILE A 84 17.47 5.90 1.41
C ILE A 84 17.45 5.36 -0.02
N GLY A 85 17.95 4.14 -0.23
CA GLY A 85 17.64 3.34 -1.41
C GLY A 85 16.40 2.52 -1.11
N ALA A 86 15.28 2.79 -1.76
CA ALA A 86 14.06 2.04 -1.53
C ALA A 86 14.05 0.74 -2.37
N PHE A 87 13.60 -0.36 -1.76
CA PHE A 87 13.36 -1.65 -2.43
C PHE A 87 14.59 -2.18 -3.17
N ALA A 88 15.73 -2.12 -2.48
CA ALA A 88 17.02 -2.57 -2.98
C ALA A 88 17.48 -1.90 -4.30
N CYS A 89 16.94 -0.73 -4.66
CA CYS A 89 17.37 -0.01 -5.85
C CYS A 89 18.88 0.31 -5.79
N GLN A 90 19.53 0.27 -6.94
CA GLN A 90 20.96 0.56 -7.04
C GLN A 90 21.18 2.04 -7.34
N LEU A 91 21.79 2.76 -6.40
CA LEU A 91 22.11 4.14 -6.56
C LEU A 91 23.14 4.36 -7.69
N PRO A 92 23.14 5.53 -8.36
CA PRO A 92 24.16 5.86 -9.36
C PRO A 92 25.57 5.77 -8.76
N ALA A 93 26.50 5.10 -9.45
CA ALA A 93 27.86 4.88 -8.95
C ALA A 93 28.56 6.20 -8.59
N ALA A 94 28.38 7.24 -9.41
CA ALA A 94 28.96 8.58 -9.14
C ALA A 94 28.38 9.23 -7.87
N TYR A 95 27.09 8.95 -7.54
CA TYR A 95 26.49 9.42 -6.29
C TYR A 95 27.07 8.68 -5.08
N VAL A 96 27.27 7.38 -5.18
CA VAL A 96 27.90 6.56 -4.13
C VAL A 96 29.35 7.00 -3.89
N GLU A 97 30.13 7.32 -4.94
CA GLU A 97 31.45 7.88 -4.80
C GLU A 97 31.45 9.28 -4.14
N ALA A 98 30.46 10.11 -4.46
CA ALA A 98 30.29 11.41 -3.78
C ALA A 98 29.93 11.21 -2.29
N MET A 99 29.14 10.20 -1.93
CA MET A 99 28.88 9.84 -0.52
C MET A 99 30.16 9.48 0.21
N ARG A 100 31.02 8.69 -0.41
CA ARG A 100 32.33 8.27 0.15
C ARG A 100 33.29 9.44 0.33
N ALA A 101 33.26 10.40 -0.57
CA ALA A 101 34.14 11.57 -0.55
C ALA A 101 33.78 12.61 0.51
N ARG A 102 32.63 12.50 1.18
CA ARG A 102 32.25 13.42 2.27
C ARG A 102 33.12 13.21 3.49
N ALA A 103 33.45 14.32 4.19
CA ALA A 103 34.18 14.25 5.46
C ALA A 103 33.45 13.40 6.51
N THR A 104 32.13 13.50 6.54
CA THR A 104 31.24 12.61 7.28
C THR A 104 30.36 11.90 6.28
N PRO A 105 30.53 10.58 6.07
CA PRO A 105 29.65 9.81 5.21
C PRO A 105 28.18 9.89 5.67
N PRO A 106 27.22 9.91 4.74
CA PRO A 106 25.82 9.92 5.12
C PRO A 106 25.40 8.60 5.77
N LEU A 107 24.31 8.64 6.55
CA LEU A 107 23.60 7.43 6.91
C LEU A 107 22.94 6.86 5.65
N TRP A 108 23.40 5.68 5.23
CA TRP A 108 22.84 5.00 4.05
C TRP A 108 21.92 3.87 4.48
N LEU A 109 20.64 4.02 4.20
CA LEU A 109 19.59 3.04 4.52
C LEU A 109 19.12 2.32 3.25
N ASN A 110 18.90 1.02 3.36
CA ASN A 110 18.16 0.24 2.40
C ASN A 110 16.78 -0.01 2.99
N LEU A 111 15.79 0.73 2.50
CA LEU A 111 14.39 0.53 2.88
C LEU A 111 13.88 -0.70 2.12
N GLU A 112 13.67 -1.79 2.84
CA GLU A 112 13.22 -3.05 2.30
C GLU A 112 11.70 -3.08 2.12
N TYR A 113 11.22 -4.09 1.40
CA TYR A 113 9.79 -4.37 1.32
C TYR A 113 9.22 -4.78 2.68
N LEU A 114 7.95 -4.43 2.90
CA LEU A 114 7.20 -4.85 4.08
C LEU A 114 7.20 -6.37 4.20
N SER A 115 7.58 -6.90 5.37
CA SER A 115 7.50 -8.32 5.68
C SER A 115 7.05 -8.56 7.12
N ALA A 116 6.37 -9.70 7.31
CA ALA A 116 5.98 -10.24 8.61
C ALA A 116 6.79 -11.50 8.97
N GLU A 117 7.78 -11.87 8.16
CA GLU A 117 8.61 -13.06 8.36
C GLU A 117 9.54 -12.88 9.58
N ASP A 118 9.67 -13.90 10.40
CA ASP A 118 10.42 -13.83 11.68
C ASP A 118 11.89 -13.40 11.52
N TRP A 119 12.54 -13.78 10.40
CA TRP A 119 13.94 -13.44 10.14
C TRP A 119 14.19 -11.94 10.00
N VAL A 120 13.17 -11.15 9.62
CA VAL A 120 13.27 -9.69 9.44
C VAL A 120 13.66 -8.99 10.72
N GLU A 121 13.16 -9.48 11.88
CA GLU A 121 13.48 -8.92 13.18
C GLU A 121 14.98 -9.01 13.49
N GLY A 122 15.63 -10.09 13.02
CA GLY A 122 17.07 -10.29 13.19
C GLY A 122 17.93 -9.50 12.22
N CYS A 123 17.35 -9.02 11.12
CA CYS A 123 18.06 -8.28 10.07
C CYS A 123 17.84 -6.76 10.14
N HIS A 124 16.76 -6.31 10.78
CA HIS A 124 16.45 -4.89 10.92
C HIS A 124 17.54 -4.14 11.68
N GLY A 125 18.03 -3.04 11.11
CA GLY A 125 19.10 -2.24 11.70
C GLY A 125 20.51 -2.82 11.54
N LEU A 126 20.68 -3.99 10.91
CA LEU A 126 22.00 -4.55 10.68
C LEU A 126 22.77 -3.83 9.57
N PRO A 127 24.06 -3.54 9.78
CA PRO A 127 24.89 -2.95 8.75
C PRO A 127 25.32 -3.99 7.70
N SER A 128 25.33 -3.58 6.44
CA SER A 128 25.91 -4.28 5.30
C SER A 128 27.16 -3.51 4.83
N PRO A 129 28.38 -3.93 5.19
CA PRO A 129 29.59 -3.30 4.71
C PRO A 129 29.71 -3.38 3.19
N GLN A 130 30.05 -2.26 2.57
CA GLN A 130 30.20 -2.17 1.13
C GLN A 130 31.68 -2.22 0.73
N PRO A 131 32.03 -2.72 -0.48
CA PRO A 131 33.42 -2.82 -0.92
C PRO A 131 34.19 -1.48 -0.93
N ASN A 132 33.47 -0.37 -1.08
CA ASN A 132 34.03 0.99 -1.08
C ASN A 132 34.20 1.62 0.32
N GLY A 133 33.98 0.84 1.39
CA GLY A 133 34.14 1.26 2.79
C GLY A 133 32.92 1.95 3.40
N LEU A 134 31.85 2.21 2.63
CA LEU A 134 30.59 2.67 3.18
C LEU A 134 29.86 1.53 3.90
N ARG A 135 28.90 1.88 4.76
CA ARG A 135 28.00 0.93 5.39
C ARG A 135 26.56 1.29 4.99
N LYS A 136 25.88 0.32 4.42
CA LYS A 136 24.45 0.37 4.16
C LYS A 136 23.73 -0.39 5.27
N VAL A 137 22.66 0.16 5.83
CA VAL A 137 21.90 -0.47 6.92
C VAL A 137 20.58 -0.93 6.37
N PHE A 138 20.20 -2.17 6.67
CA PHE A 138 18.87 -2.69 6.33
C PHE A 138 17.79 -2.11 7.24
N PHE A 139 16.74 -1.58 6.65
CA PHE A 139 15.60 -1.04 7.37
C PHE A 139 14.30 -1.69 6.85
N PHE A 140 13.71 -2.55 7.66
CA PHE A 140 12.52 -3.32 7.30
C PHE A 140 11.26 -2.69 7.91
N PRO A 141 10.29 -2.23 7.10
CA PRO A 141 8.92 -2.06 7.56
C PRO A 141 8.37 -3.40 8.06
N GLY A 142 7.53 -3.40 9.08
CA GLY A 142 7.01 -4.64 9.63
C GLY A 142 5.97 -4.44 10.71
N PHE A 143 5.58 -5.52 11.36
CA PHE A 143 4.40 -5.60 12.22
C PHE A 143 4.74 -5.74 13.72
N THR A 144 6.02 -5.74 14.07
CA THR A 144 6.50 -5.95 15.43
C THR A 144 7.36 -4.78 15.92
N GLU A 145 7.54 -4.65 17.22
CA GLU A 145 8.37 -3.61 17.84
C GLU A 145 9.86 -3.68 17.45
N LYS A 146 10.30 -4.79 16.84
CA LYS A 146 11.67 -5.00 16.37
C LYS A 146 11.87 -4.64 14.90
N THR A 147 10.87 -4.02 14.28
CA THR A 147 10.88 -3.58 12.88
C THR A 147 10.61 -2.08 12.78
N GLY A 148 10.65 -1.52 11.58
CA GLY A 148 10.42 -0.09 11.35
C GLY A 148 8.95 0.35 11.41
N GLY A 149 8.02 -0.53 11.77
CA GLY A 149 6.59 -0.22 11.79
C GLY A 149 5.99 -0.03 10.40
N LEU A 150 4.78 0.47 10.34
CA LEU A 150 4.01 0.71 9.12
C LEU A 150 3.95 2.19 8.78
N LEU A 151 3.88 2.50 7.48
CA LEU A 151 3.68 3.87 7.02
C LEU A 151 2.30 4.36 7.44
N ARG A 152 2.26 5.45 8.22
CA ARG A 152 1.04 6.01 8.80
C ARG A 152 1.25 7.47 9.17
N GLU A 153 0.59 8.37 8.47
CA GLU A 153 0.59 9.79 8.82
C GLU A 153 -0.08 10.01 10.20
N GLY A 154 0.44 10.90 11.01
CA GLY A 154 -0.01 11.14 12.39
C GLY A 154 -1.50 11.48 12.51
N SER A 155 -2.07 12.16 11.51
CA SER A 155 -3.50 12.50 11.47
C SER A 155 -4.40 11.44 10.83
N LEU A 156 -3.84 10.36 10.26
CA LEU A 156 -4.58 9.40 9.43
C LEU A 156 -5.78 8.80 10.13
N LEU A 157 -5.57 8.26 11.34
CA LEU A 157 -6.64 7.57 12.07
C LEU A 157 -7.73 8.52 12.53
N ALA A 158 -7.38 9.72 12.97
CA ALA A 158 -8.36 10.74 13.35
C ALA A 158 -9.20 11.17 12.12
N ARG A 159 -8.58 11.35 10.94
CA ARG A 159 -9.28 11.66 9.69
C ARG A 159 -10.20 10.52 9.26
N ARG A 160 -9.72 9.26 9.37
CA ARG A 160 -10.54 8.08 9.09
C ARG A 160 -11.77 8.03 10.00
N ASP A 161 -11.57 8.16 11.30
CA ASP A 161 -12.65 8.03 12.28
C ASP A 161 -13.70 9.13 12.08
N ALA A 162 -13.27 10.38 11.86
CA ALA A 162 -14.17 11.48 11.54
C ALA A 162 -14.96 11.22 10.25
N PHE A 163 -14.31 10.70 9.21
CA PHE A 163 -14.96 10.37 7.95
C PHE A 163 -15.96 9.22 8.09
N GLN A 164 -15.58 8.13 8.77
CA GLN A 164 -16.44 6.96 8.95
C GLN A 164 -17.65 7.25 9.86
N GLN A 165 -17.55 8.23 10.76
CA GLN A 165 -18.65 8.67 11.62
C GLN A 165 -19.62 9.65 10.91
N SER A 166 -19.24 10.24 9.79
CA SER A 166 -20.07 11.17 9.03
C SER A 166 -20.67 10.50 7.80
N ALA A 167 -21.96 10.17 7.87
CA ALA A 167 -22.70 9.67 6.72
C ALA A 167 -22.70 10.67 5.54
N GLU A 168 -22.76 11.97 5.84
CA GLU A 168 -22.75 13.05 4.86
C GLU A 168 -21.39 13.12 4.14
N ALA A 169 -20.27 13.03 4.88
CA ALA A 169 -18.94 13.05 4.28
C ALA A 169 -18.71 11.84 3.36
N ARG A 170 -19.14 10.65 3.81
CA ARG A 170 -19.07 9.42 3.01
C ARG A 170 -19.94 9.54 1.75
N GLN A 171 -21.18 10.00 1.89
CA GLN A 171 -22.09 10.18 0.75
C GLN A 171 -21.55 11.21 -0.24
N ALA A 172 -21.09 12.37 0.22
CA ALA A 172 -20.54 13.41 -0.65
C ALA A 172 -19.30 12.91 -1.41
N PHE A 173 -18.42 12.14 -0.76
CA PHE A 173 -17.25 11.55 -1.41
C PHE A 173 -17.67 10.54 -2.49
N LEU A 174 -18.58 9.63 -2.18
CA LEU A 174 -19.07 8.63 -3.15
C LEU A 174 -19.76 9.30 -4.34
N GLN A 175 -20.60 10.31 -4.10
CA GLN A 175 -21.24 11.11 -5.17
C GLN A 175 -20.20 11.83 -6.04
N GLY A 176 -19.11 12.35 -5.45
CA GLY A 176 -17.98 12.93 -6.19
C GLY A 176 -17.30 11.95 -7.14
N LEU A 177 -17.36 10.65 -6.85
CA LEU A 177 -16.92 9.57 -7.73
C LEU A 177 -18.00 9.03 -8.66
N GLY A 178 -19.21 9.61 -8.64
CA GLY A 178 -20.37 9.13 -9.38
C GLY A 178 -20.91 7.79 -8.86
N VAL A 179 -20.69 7.49 -7.57
CA VAL A 179 -21.12 6.23 -6.93
C VAL A 179 -22.42 6.49 -6.16
N GLU A 180 -23.47 5.80 -6.57
CA GLU A 180 -24.81 5.84 -5.94
C GLU A 180 -25.23 4.40 -5.56
N PRO A 181 -24.84 3.89 -4.38
CA PRO A 181 -25.17 2.54 -3.99
C PRO A 181 -26.65 2.40 -3.65
N GLU A 182 -27.21 1.22 -3.93
CA GLU A 182 -28.54 0.87 -3.47
C GLU A 182 -28.60 0.87 -1.93
N GLN A 183 -29.78 1.18 -1.39
CA GLN A 183 -29.95 1.17 0.07
C GLN A 183 -29.63 -0.20 0.66
N GLY A 184 -28.77 -0.24 1.66
CA GLY A 184 -28.34 -1.46 2.32
C GLY A 184 -27.35 -2.31 1.51
N ALA A 185 -26.82 -1.77 0.40
CA ALA A 185 -25.78 -2.47 -0.37
C ALA A 185 -24.47 -2.60 0.41
N LEU A 186 -23.87 -3.76 0.31
CA LEU A 186 -22.48 -3.99 0.74
C LEU A 186 -21.55 -3.28 -0.26
N LEU A 187 -20.70 -2.39 0.23
CA LEU A 187 -19.69 -1.74 -0.60
C LEU A 187 -18.38 -2.52 -0.51
N VAL A 188 -17.85 -2.89 -1.67
CA VAL A 188 -16.60 -3.65 -1.79
C VAL A 188 -15.65 -2.90 -2.70
N SER A 189 -14.43 -2.62 -2.26
CA SER A 189 -13.36 -2.16 -3.16
C SER A 189 -12.58 -3.35 -3.70
N LEU A 190 -12.29 -3.33 -5.00
CA LEU A 190 -11.47 -4.33 -5.68
C LEU A 190 -10.36 -3.67 -6.47
N PHE A 191 -9.16 -3.66 -5.92
CA PHE A 191 -7.94 -3.25 -6.58
C PHE A 191 -6.95 -4.41 -6.56
N ALA A 192 -6.89 -5.19 -7.62
CA ALA A 192 -6.18 -6.47 -7.67
C ALA A 192 -5.45 -6.67 -9.01
N TYR A 193 -4.55 -7.66 -9.05
CA TYR A 193 -4.01 -8.22 -10.29
C TYR A 193 -5.07 -9.08 -10.98
N GLU A 194 -4.79 -9.57 -12.20
CA GLU A 194 -5.63 -10.58 -12.83
C GLU A 194 -5.74 -11.81 -11.92
N ASN A 195 -6.94 -12.37 -11.80
CA ASN A 195 -7.18 -13.48 -10.88
C ASN A 195 -8.18 -14.47 -11.48
N PRO A 196 -7.84 -15.76 -11.61
CA PRO A 196 -8.74 -16.79 -12.14
C PRO A 196 -9.97 -17.03 -11.26
N GLN A 197 -9.87 -16.73 -9.95
CA GLN A 197 -10.98 -16.92 -8.99
C GLN A 197 -11.99 -15.75 -9.00
N LEU A 198 -11.74 -14.70 -9.76
CA LEU A 198 -12.62 -13.55 -9.85
C LEU A 198 -14.05 -13.93 -10.24
N ALA A 199 -14.21 -14.81 -11.25
CA ALA A 199 -15.54 -15.20 -11.73
C ALA A 199 -16.37 -15.88 -10.66
N SER A 200 -15.81 -16.83 -9.89
CA SER A 200 -16.54 -17.51 -8.82
C SER A 200 -16.95 -16.55 -7.70
N TRP A 201 -16.11 -15.58 -7.37
CA TRP A 201 -16.46 -14.54 -6.40
C TRP A 201 -17.58 -13.63 -6.90
N LEU A 202 -17.48 -13.16 -8.15
CA LEU A 202 -18.52 -12.31 -8.76
C LEU A 202 -19.87 -13.02 -8.85
N ASP A 203 -19.89 -14.33 -9.16
CA ASP A 203 -21.10 -15.13 -9.15
C ASP A 203 -21.72 -15.25 -7.74
N ALA A 204 -20.89 -15.44 -6.71
CA ALA A 204 -21.35 -15.44 -5.32
C ALA A 204 -21.92 -14.07 -4.90
N LEU A 205 -21.29 -12.97 -5.26
CA LEU A 205 -21.79 -11.61 -5.02
C LEU A 205 -23.11 -11.35 -5.78
N ALA A 206 -23.18 -11.78 -7.03
CA ALA A 206 -24.36 -11.60 -7.86
C ALA A 206 -25.59 -12.44 -7.41
N THR A 207 -25.36 -13.58 -6.79
CA THR A 207 -26.42 -14.47 -6.30
C THR A 207 -26.73 -14.30 -4.81
N GLY A 208 -25.97 -13.43 -4.12
CA GLY A 208 -26.18 -13.12 -2.71
C GLY A 208 -27.53 -12.46 -2.43
N ALA A 209 -28.04 -12.62 -1.20
CA ALA A 209 -29.30 -12.01 -0.78
C ALA A 209 -29.20 -10.48 -0.55
N GLN A 210 -27.99 -9.99 -0.23
CA GLN A 210 -27.73 -8.55 -0.01
C GLN A 210 -27.25 -7.92 -1.32
N PRO A 211 -27.79 -6.76 -1.73
CA PRO A 211 -27.21 -6.00 -2.82
C PRO A 211 -25.71 -5.71 -2.55
N CYS A 212 -24.90 -5.80 -3.58
CA CYS A 212 -23.46 -5.50 -3.49
C CYS A 212 -23.09 -4.48 -4.56
N HIS A 213 -22.30 -3.48 -4.19
CA HIS A 213 -21.71 -2.52 -5.13
C HIS A 213 -20.20 -2.67 -5.10
N LEU A 214 -19.65 -3.25 -6.16
CA LEU A 214 -18.23 -3.48 -6.35
C LEU A 214 -17.60 -2.26 -7.03
N LEU A 215 -16.74 -1.57 -6.31
CA LEU A 215 -16.02 -0.37 -6.75
C LEU A 215 -14.62 -0.80 -7.20
N VAL A 216 -14.33 -0.60 -8.48
CA VAL A 216 -13.10 -1.10 -9.10
C VAL A 216 -12.30 0.05 -9.68
N PRO A 217 -11.29 0.56 -8.96
CA PRO A 217 -10.34 1.50 -9.55
C PRO A 217 -9.72 0.92 -10.82
N GLN A 218 -9.51 1.78 -11.82
CA GLN A 218 -8.90 1.38 -13.09
C GLN A 218 -7.60 0.61 -12.85
N GLY A 219 -7.49 -0.58 -13.43
CA GLY A 219 -6.35 -1.47 -13.24
C GLY A 219 -6.51 -2.80 -13.98
N ARG A 220 -5.56 -3.68 -13.77
CA ARG A 220 -5.44 -4.95 -14.51
C ARG A 220 -6.65 -5.88 -14.34
N ILE A 221 -7.29 -5.88 -13.17
CA ILE A 221 -8.45 -6.73 -12.87
C ILE A 221 -9.68 -6.42 -13.74
N VAL A 222 -9.78 -5.21 -14.33
CA VAL A 222 -10.93 -4.79 -15.16
C VAL A 222 -11.13 -5.70 -16.38
N ALA A 223 -10.05 -6.26 -16.93
CA ALA A 223 -10.14 -7.21 -18.03
C ALA A 223 -10.95 -8.46 -17.65
N GLY A 224 -10.71 -9.02 -16.45
CA GLY A 224 -11.46 -10.15 -15.91
C GLY A 224 -12.94 -9.84 -15.66
N LEU A 225 -13.27 -8.60 -15.26
CA LEU A 225 -14.66 -8.16 -15.13
C LEU A 225 -15.37 -8.13 -16.48
N SER A 226 -14.72 -7.58 -17.49
CA SER A 226 -15.25 -7.54 -18.87
C SER A 226 -15.53 -8.94 -19.41
N GLN A 227 -14.60 -9.85 -19.18
CA GLN A 227 -14.75 -11.26 -19.56
C GLN A 227 -15.94 -11.92 -18.85
N TRP A 228 -16.09 -11.72 -17.54
CA TRP A 228 -17.19 -12.28 -16.76
C TRP A 228 -18.56 -11.75 -17.20
N LEU A 229 -18.62 -10.46 -17.59
CA LEU A 229 -19.84 -9.85 -18.13
C LEU A 229 -20.15 -10.28 -19.55
N GLY A 230 -19.17 -10.82 -20.31
CA GLY A 230 -19.27 -11.13 -21.73
C GLY A 230 -19.31 -9.86 -22.59
N GLU A 231 -18.66 -8.79 -22.15
CA GLU A 231 -18.64 -7.48 -22.83
C GLU A 231 -17.23 -7.12 -23.34
N ALA A 232 -17.15 -6.11 -24.21
CA ALA A 232 -15.91 -5.45 -24.56
C ALA A 232 -15.26 -4.80 -23.32
N PRO A 233 -13.96 -4.43 -23.37
CA PRO A 233 -13.29 -3.79 -22.24
C PRO A 233 -14.09 -2.62 -21.67
N LEU A 234 -14.33 -2.66 -20.36
CA LEU A 234 -15.12 -1.63 -19.66
C LEU A 234 -14.31 -0.34 -19.53
N PRO A 235 -14.77 0.77 -20.11
CA PRO A 235 -14.13 2.06 -19.85
C PRO A 235 -14.40 2.54 -18.42
N VAL A 236 -13.56 3.49 -17.98
CA VAL A 236 -13.79 4.23 -16.74
C VAL A 236 -15.18 4.88 -16.73
N GLY A 237 -15.85 4.84 -15.59
CA GLY A 237 -17.22 5.31 -15.42
C GLY A 237 -18.32 4.29 -15.78
N SER A 238 -17.93 3.11 -16.31
CA SER A 238 -18.90 2.04 -16.59
C SER A 238 -19.58 1.57 -15.32
N VAL A 239 -20.90 1.46 -15.35
CA VAL A 239 -21.72 0.82 -14.32
C VAL A 239 -22.48 -0.33 -14.96
N ARG A 240 -22.37 -1.51 -14.40
CA ARG A 240 -23.08 -2.72 -14.86
C ARG A 240 -23.73 -3.43 -13.70
N LYS A 241 -24.98 -3.82 -13.88
CA LYS A 241 -25.74 -4.57 -12.89
C LYS A 241 -26.02 -5.98 -13.39
N ARG A 242 -25.71 -6.98 -12.57
CA ARG A 242 -26.09 -8.38 -12.79
C ARG A 242 -26.67 -8.95 -11.50
N ARG A 243 -27.99 -9.13 -11.44
CA ARG A 243 -28.73 -9.54 -10.25
C ARG A 243 -28.46 -8.62 -9.05
N ALA A 244 -27.95 -9.17 -7.92
CA ALA A 244 -27.65 -8.39 -6.72
C ALA A 244 -26.33 -7.59 -6.82
N LEU A 245 -25.49 -7.82 -7.83
CA LEU A 245 -24.18 -7.19 -7.98
C LEU A 245 -24.26 -6.01 -8.96
N THR A 246 -23.83 -4.85 -8.50
CA THR A 246 -23.48 -3.69 -9.34
C THR A 246 -21.95 -3.58 -9.37
N VAL A 247 -21.36 -3.52 -10.56
CA VAL A 247 -19.92 -3.31 -10.77
C VAL A 247 -19.74 -1.92 -11.36
N GLN A 248 -18.85 -1.13 -10.77
CA GLN A 248 -18.53 0.22 -11.26
C GLN A 248 -17.01 0.39 -11.39
N VAL A 249 -16.56 0.75 -12.60
CA VAL A 249 -15.15 1.05 -12.87
C VAL A 249 -14.89 2.51 -12.54
N LEU A 250 -14.03 2.76 -11.55
CA LEU A 250 -13.65 4.09 -11.10
C LEU A 250 -12.41 4.61 -11.85
N PRO A 251 -12.26 5.94 -12.01
CA PRO A 251 -11.00 6.50 -12.46
C PRO A 251 -9.88 6.20 -11.45
N PHE A 252 -8.64 6.40 -11.87
CA PHE A 252 -7.53 6.48 -10.93
C PHE A 252 -7.76 7.68 -10.01
N VAL A 253 -7.58 7.49 -8.71
CA VAL A 253 -7.79 8.52 -7.68
C VAL A 253 -6.47 8.87 -6.99
N SER A 254 -6.40 10.06 -6.40
CA SER A 254 -5.25 10.44 -5.57
C SER A 254 -5.08 9.47 -4.39
N GLN A 255 -3.89 9.43 -3.81
CA GLN A 255 -3.64 8.58 -2.63
C GLN A 255 -4.57 8.90 -1.45
N ASP A 256 -4.90 10.18 -1.24
CA ASP A 256 -5.81 10.59 -0.17
C ASP A 256 -7.27 10.19 -0.46
N ASP A 257 -7.67 10.19 -1.73
CA ASP A 257 -9.00 9.71 -2.13
C ASP A 257 -9.07 8.18 -2.16
N PHE A 258 -7.96 7.50 -2.44
CA PHE A 258 -7.89 6.05 -2.29
C PHE A 258 -8.08 5.62 -0.83
N ASP A 259 -7.50 6.35 0.12
CA ASP A 259 -7.77 6.13 1.54
C ASP A 259 -9.26 6.29 1.87
N ARG A 260 -9.91 7.37 1.39
CA ARG A 260 -11.35 7.59 1.58
C ARG A 260 -12.21 6.51 0.92
N LEU A 261 -11.79 6.01 -0.25
CA LEU A 261 -12.46 4.89 -0.92
C LEU A 261 -12.43 3.64 -0.03
N LEU A 262 -11.26 3.27 0.52
CA LEU A 262 -11.13 2.15 1.45
C LEU A 262 -11.96 2.36 2.73
N TRP A 263 -12.01 3.58 3.25
CA TRP A 263 -12.81 3.90 4.44
C TRP A 263 -14.32 3.88 4.16
N SER A 264 -14.74 4.06 2.91
CA SER A 264 -16.12 3.99 2.48
C SER A 264 -16.64 2.58 2.30
N CYS A 265 -15.76 1.60 2.14
CA CYS A 265 -16.13 0.22 1.82
C CYS A 265 -16.24 -0.65 3.07
N ASP A 266 -17.10 -1.67 3.00
CA ASP A 266 -17.29 -2.67 4.06
C ASP A 266 -16.28 -3.81 3.94
N PHE A 267 -15.65 -3.96 2.75
CA PHE A 267 -14.59 -4.93 2.47
C PHE A 267 -13.61 -4.37 1.44
N ASN A 268 -12.33 -4.63 1.64
CA ASN A 268 -11.25 -4.13 0.78
C ASN A 268 -10.38 -5.26 0.23
N ALA A 269 -10.50 -5.59 -1.05
CA ALA A 269 -9.56 -6.45 -1.75
C ALA A 269 -8.50 -5.57 -2.43
N VAL A 270 -7.25 -5.70 -1.99
CA VAL A 270 -6.13 -4.83 -2.38
C VAL A 270 -4.93 -5.62 -2.86
N ARG A 271 -4.00 -4.96 -3.54
CA ARG A 271 -2.75 -5.53 -4.02
C ARG A 271 -1.55 -4.64 -3.67
N GLY A 272 -0.34 -5.19 -3.88
CA GLY A 272 0.89 -4.45 -3.66
C GLY A 272 1.10 -4.10 -2.19
N GLU A 273 2.03 -3.20 -1.90
CA GLU A 273 2.41 -2.87 -0.53
C GLU A 273 1.65 -1.65 0.02
N ASP A 274 1.63 -0.51 -0.68
CA ASP A 274 0.94 0.71 -0.21
C ASP A 274 -0.54 0.43 0.05
N SER A 275 -1.26 -0.12 -0.93
CA SER A 275 -2.69 -0.42 -0.79
C SER A 275 -2.99 -1.39 0.35
N PHE A 276 -2.09 -2.36 0.58
CA PHE A 276 -2.23 -3.33 1.67
C PHE A 276 -2.08 -2.67 3.05
N VAL A 277 -1.11 -1.78 3.21
CA VAL A 277 -0.96 -1.00 4.45
C VAL A 277 -2.18 -0.11 4.66
N ARG A 278 -2.68 0.54 3.61
CA ARG A 278 -3.86 1.43 3.70
C ARG A 278 -5.15 0.70 4.02
N ALA A 279 -5.35 -0.53 3.50
CA ALA A 279 -6.49 -1.37 3.84
C ALA A 279 -6.50 -1.77 5.34
N GLN A 280 -5.33 -2.01 5.94
CA GLN A 280 -5.23 -2.25 7.38
C GLN A 280 -5.69 -1.03 8.19
N TRP A 281 -5.25 0.17 7.78
CA TRP A 281 -5.65 1.42 8.44
C TRP A 281 -7.13 1.76 8.25
N ALA A 282 -7.79 1.23 7.22
CA ALA A 282 -9.23 1.40 7.05
C ALA A 282 -10.05 0.73 8.17
N GLY A 283 -9.48 -0.28 8.85
CA GLY A 283 -10.13 -0.99 9.96
C GLY A 283 -11.38 -1.77 9.52
N GLN A 284 -11.42 -2.20 8.28
CA GLN A 284 -12.46 -3.03 7.68
C GLN A 284 -11.88 -4.39 7.29
N PRO A 285 -12.70 -5.46 7.21
CA PRO A 285 -12.25 -6.73 6.66
C PRO A 285 -11.59 -6.54 5.31
N MET A 286 -10.50 -7.23 5.09
CA MET A 286 -9.69 -7.06 3.91
C MET A 286 -9.15 -8.36 3.36
N LEU A 287 -8.66 -8.30 2.13
CA LEU A 287 -7.98 -9.37 1.42
C LEU A 287 -6.78 -8.78 0.67
N TRP A 288 -5.63 -9.39 0.83
CA TRP A 288 -4.43 -9.01 0.11
C TRP A 288 -4.16 -9.96 -1.06
N HIS A 289 -4.15 -9.43 -2.27
CA HIS A 289 -3.64 -10.12 -3.44
C HIS A 289 -2.13 -9.91 -3.49
N ILE A 290 -1.40 -10.89 -2.98
CA ILE A 290 0.06 -10.82 -2.92
C ILE A 290 0.65 -10.91 -4.34
N TYR A 291 1.73 -10.15 -4.58
CA TYR A 291 2.46 -10.25 -5.84
C TYR A 291 3.16 -11.60 -5.96
N VAL A 292 2.92 -12.30 -7.06
CA VAL A 292 3.54 -13.61 -7.32
C VAL A 292 5.03 -13.43 -7.53
N GLN A 293 5.84 -14.14 -6.72
CA GLN A 293 7.30 -14.13 -6.81
C GLN A 293 7.80 -15.48 -7.29
N ASP A 294 9.03 -15.50 -7.83
CA ASP A 294 9.69 -16.72 -8.22
C ASP A 294 9.84 -17.68 -7.04
N GLU A 295 9.92 -18.99 -7.32
CA GLU A 295 10.08 -20.06 -6.32
C GLU A 295 8.99 -20.08 -5.23
N ASN A 296 7.84 -19.43 -5.46
CA ASN A 296 6.73 -19.33 -4.53
C ASN A 296 7.05 -18.62 -3.19
N ALA A 297 8.08 -17.79 -3.12
CA ALA A 297 8.46 -17.05 -1.91
C ALA A 297 7.33 -16.15 -1.35
N HIS A 298 6.38 -15.75 -2.19
CA HIS A 298 5.20 -15.00 -1.77
C HIS A 298 4.29 -15.76 -0.80
N TRP A 299 4.31 -17.11 -0.79
CA TRP A 299 3.51 -17.89 0.17
C TRP A 299 4.03 -17.76 1.59
N GLU A 300 5.34 -17.83 1.78
CA GLU A 300 5.96 -17.67 3.09
C GLU A 300 5.65 -16.28 3.66
N LYS A 301 5.71 -15.26 2.83
CA LYS A 301 5.36 -13.88 3.19
C LYS A 301 3.87 -13.72 3.56
N LEU A 302 2.98 -14.36 2.81
CA LEU A 302 1.54 -14.35 3.07
C LEU A 302 1.21 -15.07 4.38
N ASP A 303 1.73 -16.29 4.56
CA ASP A 303 1.50 -17.10 5.75
C ASP A 303 2.09 -16.44 7.01
N ALA A 304 3.26 -15.81 6.91
CA ALA A 304 3.85 -15.03 8.01
C ALA A 304 2.93 -13.88 8.44
N PHE A 305 2.39 -13.10 7.49
CA PHE A 305 1.41 -12.07 7.81
C PHE A 305 0.15 -12.65 8.45
N LEU A 306 -0.41 -13.71 7.89
CA LEU A 306 -1.61 -14.35 8.40
C LEU A 306 -1.39 -14.91 9.82
N ALA A 307 -0.20 -15.42 10.14
CA ALA A 307 0.14 -15.85 11.49
C ALA A 307 0.04 -14.74 12.54
N HIS A 308 0.31 -13.49 12.15
CA HIS A 308 0.10 -12.32 13.02
C HIS A 308 -1.35 -11.83 13.00
N TYR A 309 -1.93 -11.71 11.81
CA TYR A 309 -3.24 -11.08 11.62
C TYR A 309 -4.37 -11.88 12.25
N ARG A 310 -4.35 -13.22 12.16
CA ARG A 310 -5.42 -14.10 12.63
C ARG A 310 -5.52 -14.24 14.16
N ARG A 311 -4.54 -13.78 14.92
CA ARG A 311 -4.51 -13.95 16.39
C ARG A 311 -5.68 -13.27 17.07
N GLY A 312 -6.43 -14.07 17.84
CA GLY A 312 -7.58 -13.61 18.65
C GLY A 312 -8.94 -13.77 17.97
N LEU A 313 -9.02 -14.41 16.81
CA LEU A 313 -10.26 -14.91 16.23
C LEU A 313 -10.71 -16.20 16.91
N SER A 314 -12.02 -16.48 16.87
CA SER A 314 -12.54 -17.83 17.16
C SER A 314 -12.05 -18.83 16.11
N ASP A 315 -12.04 -20.11 16.44
CA ASP A 315 -11.56 -21.16 15.53
C ASP A 315 -12.32 -21.15 14.19
N GLU A 316 -13.63 -20.91 14.23
CA GLU A 316 -14.49 -20.86 13.06
C GLU A 316 -14.23 -19.61 12.19
N ALA A 317 -14.11 -18.43 12.81
CA ALA A 317 -13.80 -17.20 12.10
C ALA A 317 -12.37 -17.22 11.52
N ASP A 318 -11.43 -17.81 12.25
CA ASP A 318 -10.06 -18.03 11.83
C ASP A 318 -9.98 -18.93 10.59
N ALA A 319 -10.66 -20.06 10.62
CA ALA A 319 -10.74 -20.98 9.48
C ALA A 319 -11.38 -20.32 8.26
N ALA A 320 -12.46 -19.53 8.46
CA ALA A 320 -13.15 -18.83 7.40
C ALA A 320 -12.28 -17.71 6.78
N LEU A 321 -11.56 -16.94 7.61
CA LEU A 321 -10.63 -15.92 7.14
C LEU A 321 -9.48 -16.55 6.33
N LEU A 322 -8.84 -17.58 6.87
CA LEU A 322 -7.76 -18.30 6.20
C LEU A 322 -8.23 -18.89 4.87
N GLY A 323 -9.43 -19.50 4.86
CA GLY A 323 -10.04 -20.02 3.64
C GLY A 323 -10.26 -18.95 2.57
N LEU A 324 -10.74 -17.77 2.96
CA LEU A 324 -10.96 -16.62 2.07
C LEU A 324 -9.64 -16.14 1.42
N TRP A 325 -8.60 -15.96 2.22
CA TRP A 325 -7.32 -15.48 1.73
C TRP A 325 -6.61 -16.50 0.84
N ARG A 326 -6.70 -17.79 1.20
CA ARG A 326 -6.15 -18.87 0.38
C ARG A 326 -6.93 -19.05 -0.92
N ALA A 327 -8.25 -18.95 -0.88
CA ALA A 327 -9.07 -19.08 -2.09
C ALA A 327 -8.71 -18.01 -3.13
N TRP A 328 -8.46 -16.76 -2.69
CA TRP A 328 -8.07 -15.68 -3.59
C TRP A 328 -6.66 -15.81 -4.16
N ASN A 329 -5.71 -16.23 -3.33
CA ASN A 329 -4.30 -16.28 -3.71
C ASN A 329 -3.86 -17.64 -4.26
N MET A 330 -4.66 -18.68 -4.09
CA MET A 330 -4.46 -20.05 -4.59
C MET A 330 -5.61 -20.43 -5.53
N ASP A 331 -5.67 -21.68 -5.96
CA ASP A 331 -6.67 -22.13 -6.91
C ASP A 331 -7.83 -22.87 -6.18
N PHE A 332 -8.56 -22.14 -5.29
CA PHE A 332 -9.72 -22.65 -4.57
C PHE A 332 -10.98 -21.83 -4.89
N ASP A 333 -12.16 -22.36 -4.60
CA ASP A 333 -13.44 -21.69 -4.84
C ASP A 333 -13.63 -20.46 -3.94
N MET A 334 -13.39 -19.30 -4.50
CA MET A 334 -13.55 -18.00 -3.82
C MET A 334 -15.01 -17.73 -3.43
N GLY A 335 -15.98 -18.22 -4.21
CA GLY A 335 -17.39 -18.04 -3.89
C GLY A 335 -17.81 -18.74 -2.61
N GLN A 336 -17.40 -19.98 -2.42
CA GLN A 336 -17.65 -20.73 -1.16
C GLN A 336 -16.91 -20.10 0.02
N ALA A 337 -15.64 -19.73 -0.16
CA ALA A 337 -14.85 -19.09 0.88
C ALA A 337 -15.44 -17.73 1.30
N TRP A 338 -15.96 -16.96 0.37
CA TRP A 338 -16.67 -15.71 0.66
C TRP A 338 -17.92 -15.95 1.50
N GLN A 339 -18.74 -16.93 1.13
CA GLN A 339 -19.95 -17.26 1.89
C GLN A 339 -19.63 -17.69 3.32
N ALA A 340 -18.59 -18.50 3.52
CA ALA A 340 -18.10 -18.89 4.85
C ALA A 340 -17.66 -17.67 5.67
N ALA A 341 -16.85 -16.78 5.10
CA ALA A 341 -16.41 -15.55 5.78
C ALA A 341 -17.60 -14.64 6.15
N ARG A 342 -18.64 -14.57 5.30
CA ARG A 342 -19.83 -13.78 5.58
C ARG A 342 -20.62 -14.25 6.81
N GLN A 343 -20.53 -15.52 7.19
CA GLN A 343 -21.17 -16.04 8.41
C GLN A 343 -20.53 -15.49 9.70
N HIS A 344 -19.26 -15.12 9.64
CA HIS A 344 -18.48 -14.58 10.76
C HIS A 344 -18.21 -13.07 10.63
N TRP A 345 -19.01 -12.37 9.80
CA TRP A 345 -18.74 -10.98 9.43
C TRP A 345 -18.60 -9.99 10.59
N PRO A 346 -19.47 -10.02 11.63
CA PRO A 346 -19.33 -9.10 12.76
C PRO A 346 -18.01 -9.29 13.51
N GLU A 347 -17.55 -10.53 13.69
CA GLU A 347 -16.29 -10.84 14.33
C GLU A 347 -15.10 -10.36 13.47
N LEU A 348 -15.14 -10.61 12.16
CA LEU A 348 -14.09 -10.14 11.24
C LEU A 348 -14.01 -8.62 11.19
N GLN A 349 -15.13 -7.89 11.24
CA GLN A 349 -15.15 -6.44 11.33
C GLN A 349 -14.54 -5.94 12.64
N GLN A 350 -14.91 -6.52 13.76
CA GLN A 350 -14.33 -6.17 15.05
C GLN A 350 -12.82 -6.44 15.07
N HIS A 351 -12.42 -7.58 14.54
CA HIS A 351 -11.02 -7.99 14.45
C HIS A 351 -10.19 -7.01 13.62
N ALA A 352 -10.67 -6.58 12.46
CA ALA A 352 -9.97 -5.61 11.60
C ALA A 352 -9.75 -4.26 12.32
N ARG A 353 -10.75 -3.79 13.09
CA ARG A 353 -10.61 -2.58 13.90
C ARG A 353 -9.58 -2.75 15.01
N LEU A 354 -9.62 -3.87 15.73
CA LEU A 354 -8.65 -4.17 16.79
C LEU A 354 -7.23 -4.34 16.25
N TRP A 355 -7.08 -4.91 15.05
CA TRP A 355 -5.80 -4.98 14.36
C TRP A 355 -5.23 -3.59 14.11
N ALA A 356 -6.01 -2.69 13.50
CA ALA A 356 -5.58 -1.32 13.25
C ALA A 356 -5.15 -0.60 14.54
N VAL A 357 -5.88 -0.78 15.64
CA VAL A 357 -5.54 -0.20 16.95
C VAL A 357 -4.23 -0.77 17.49
N ARG A 358 -4.03 -2.08 17.40
CA ARG A 358 -2.78 -2.74 17.84
C ARG A 358 -1.57 -2.23 17.06
N GLN A 359 -1.68 -2.15 15.75
CA GLN A 359 -0.59 -1.63 14.90
C GLN A 359 -0.33 -0.14 15.14
N ALA A 360 -1.37 0.63 15.45
CA ALA A 360 -1.25 2.06 15.75
C ALA A 360 -0.51 2.36 17.07
N ALA A 361 -0.41 1.40 17.97
CA ALA A 361 0.35 1.54 19.22
C ALA A 361 1.88 1.57 18.98
N GLN A 362 2.33 1.11 17.81
CA GLN A 362 3.74 1.15 17.44
C GLN A 362 4.10 2.49 16.76
N PRO A 363 5.38 2.91 16.79
CA PRO A 363 5.87 4.01 15.97
C PRO A 363 5.57 3.75 14.48
N ASP A 364 5.21 4.79 13.76
CA ASP A 364 5.10 4.72 12.30
C ASP A 364 6.49 4.72 11.65
N LEU A 365 6.54 4.32 10.36
CA LEU A 365 7.77 4.16 9.60
C LEU A 365 8.62 5.44 9.55
N ALA A 366 8.00 6.61 9.33
CA ALA A 366 8.72 7.86 9.24
C ALA A 366 9.35 8.23 10.60
N THR A 367 8.58 8.08 11.69
CA THR A 367 9.06 8.28 13.06
C THR A 367 10.21 7.32 13.40
N ALA A 368 10.09 6.04 13.05
CA ALA A 368 11.14 5.05 13.29
C ALA A 368 12.44 5.38 12.54
N LEU A 369 12.35 5.78 11.27
CA LEU A 369 13.50 6.23 10.47
C LEU A 369 14.20 7.45 11.08
N VAL A 370 13.42 8.44 11.52
CA VAL A 370 13.96 9.66 12.15
C VAL A 370 14.61 9.34 13.50
N HIS A 371 14.04 8.47 14.30
CA HIS A 371 14.64 8.01 15.56
C HIS A 371 15.94 7.24 15.29
N PHE A 372 15.94 6.36 14.28
CA PHE A 372 17.15 5.62 13.90
C PHE A 372 18.28 6.57 13.49
N TYR A 373 17.98 7.57 12.67
CA TYR A 373 18.96 8.60 12.30
C TYR A 373 19.51 9.34 13.52
N ARG A 374 18.63 9.83 14.39
CA ARG A 374 19.06 10.58 15.60
C ARG A 374 19.93 9.76 16.54
N ASN A 375 19.70 8.46 16.62
CA ASN A 375 20.50 7.55 17.44
C ASN A 375 21.83 7.13 16.75
N SER A 376 22.01 7.45 15.48
CA SER A 376 23.22 7.15 14.70
C SER A 376 24.22 8.32 14.67
N LEU A 377 23.85 9.48 15.20
CA LEU A 377 24.68 10.67 15.35
C LEU A 377 25.55 10.57 16.61
#